data_d93df8ea5779132592153859d2deb70d
#
_entry.id   d93df8ea5779132592153859d2deb70d
#
_cell.length_a   1.000
_cell.length_b   1.000
_cell.length_c   1.000
_cell.angle_alpha   90.00
_cell.angle_beta   90.00
_cell.angle_gamma   90.00
#
_symmetry.space_group_name_H-M   'P 1'
#
loop_
_entity.id
_entity.type
_entity.pdbx_description
1 polymer ?
#
loop_
_entity_poly.entity_id
_entity_poly.type
_entity_poly.pdbx_seq_one_letter_code
_entity_poly.pdbx_strand_id
1 'polypeptide(L)'
;GLTQLDESPLAGHALRKISLYDNQLTALPVALFRHRNLRVLNISCNQLDRLPPEIGQLQQLEMFDFGHNRANELPEELGQLYRLKYLYLSDNGFSDLPRSLAQLQQLVYLNATDNHLTVLPQAIPRLAALQELRLYNNRIGNLPAEIGQLHALRELHIMKNALTSLPAEMAQLGELEILDAANNAIAELPQAFCRLPRLSELNLRFNHLTRLPENIGELTALRSLDLRANRLSDLPESLGELSRLRKLDLRWNDFTRTPKVVDILRARGCRVHI
;
A
#
# COMPACT_ATOMS: atom_id res chain seq x y z
N GLY A 1 -11.94 -18.08 22.66
CA GLY A 1 -11.12 -16.90 22.85
C GLY A 1 -11.53 -16.11 24.10
N LEU A 2 -10.63 -15.27 24.58
CA LEU A 2 -10.88 -14.39 25.74
C LEU A 2 -11.86 -13.29 25.36
N THR A 3 -12.85 -13.02 26.21
CA THR A 3 -13.77 -11.87 26.06
C THR A 3 -13.32 -10.66 26.87
N GLN A 4 -12.51 -10.89 27.92
CA GLN A 4 -11.89 -9.86 28.76
C GLN A 4 -10.46 -10.26 29.09
N LEU A 5 -9.61 -9.29 29.33
CA LEU A 5 -8.24 -9.49 29.78
C LEU A 5 -8.12 -9.03 31.24
N ASP A 6 -7.87 -9.99 32.15
CA ASP A 6 -7.58 -9.68 33.53
C ASP A 6 -6.25 -8.94 33.71
N GLU A 7 -6.18 -8.04 34.67
CA GLU A 7 -4.95 -7.26 34.91
C GLU A 7 -3.84 -8.09 35.59
N SER A 8 -4.20 -9.14 36.33
CA SER A 8 -3.25 -9.92 37.13
C SER A 8 -2.15 -10.63 36.33
N PRO A 9 -2.41 -11.18 35.12
CA PRO A 9 -1.34 -11.77 34.29
C PRO A 9 -0.33 -10.75 33.78
N LEU A 10 -0.70 -9.46 33.75
CA LEU A 10 0.14 -8.36 33.28
C LEU A 10 1.00 -7.77 34.43
N ALA A 11 0.71 -8.10 35.69
CA ALA A 11 1.41 -7.52 36.82
C ALA A 11 2.83 -8.06 37.01
N GLY A 12 3.81 -7.16 37.20
CA GLY A 12 5.13 -7.52 37.72
C GLY A 12 6.17 -7.95 36.67
N HIS A 13 5.85 -7.98 35.37
CA HIS A 13 6.78 -8.42 34.32
C HIS A 13 7.19 -7.28 33.38
N ALA A 14 8.48 -7.19 33.03
CA ALA A 14 9.00 -6.31 32.00
C ALA A 14 8.77 -6.94 30.61
N LEU A 15 7.51 -7.02 30.17
CA LEU A 15 7.14 -7.65 28.92
C LEU A 15 7.69 -6.85 27.72
N ARG A 16 8.23 -7.57 26.72
CA ARG A 16 8.70 -6.99 25.45
C ARG A 16 7.77 -7.34 24.28
N LYS A 17 6.98 -8.40 24.42
CA LYS A 17 6.03 -8.86 23.41
C LYS A 17 4.75 -9.31 24.10
N ILE A 18 3.63 -8.80 23.60
CA ILE A 18 2.28 -9.25 23.96
C ILE A 18 1.55 -9.62 22.67
N SER A 19 0.93 -10.80 22.66
CA SER A 19 0.02 -11.21 21.60
C SER A 19 -1.31 -11.63 22.23
N LEU A 20 -2.36 -10.94 21.84
CA LEU A 20 -3.77 -11.23 22.14
C LEU A 20 -4.54 -11.55 20.86
N TYR A 21 -3.80 -12.01 19.83
CA TYR A 21 -4.33 -12.38 18.52
C TYR A 21 -5.44 -13.44 18.65
N ASP A 22 -6.48 -13.29 17.82
CA ASP A 22 -7.59 -14.24 17.68
C ASP A 22 -8.32 -14.49 18.99
N ASN A 23 -8.90 -13.41 19.55
CA ASN A 23 -9.75 -13.45 20.73
C ASN A 23 -11.08 -12.70 20.47
N GLN A 24 -11.88 -12.49 21.52
CA GLN A 24 -13.17 -11.81 21.46
C GLN A 24 -13.17 -10.54 22.33
N LEU A 25 -12.02 -9.89 22.44
CA LEU A 25 -11.86 -8.71 23.28
C LEU A 25 -12.63 -7.53 22.68
N THR A 26 -13.43 -6.87 23.53
CA THR A 26 -14.15 -5.63 23.18
C THR A 26 -13.48 -4.38 23.76
N ALA A 27 -12.58 -4.55 24.74
CA ALA A 27 -11.81 -3.48 25.35
C ALA A 27 -10.44 -3.98 25.83
N LEU A 28 -9.51 -3.05 25.99
CA LEU A 28 -8.17 -3.30 26.53
C LEU A 28 -8.05 -2.68 27.93
N PRO A 29 -7.49 -3.40 28.92
CA PRO A 29 -7.28 -2.84 30.25
C PRO A 29 -6.15 -1.79 30.20
N VAL A 30 -6.29 -0.71 30.96
CA VAL A 30 -5.27 0.35 31.06
C VAL A 30 -3.92 -0.18 31.54
N ALA A 31 -3.91 -1.26 32.34
CA ALA A 31 -2.70 -1.93 32.83
C ALA A 31 -1.80 -2.41 31.66
N LEU A 32 -2.35 -2.76 30.50
CA LEU A 32 -1.58 -3.14 29.30
C LEU A 32 -0.58 -2.06 28.90
N PHE A 33 -0.98 -0.79 28.96
CA PHE A 33 -0.18 0.35 28.51
C PHE A 33 0.90 0.78 29.51
N ARG A 34 0.94 0.17 30.69
CA ARG A 34 2.02 0.37 31.69
C ARG A 34 3.32 -0.37 31.31
N HIS A 35 3.27 -1.30 30.35
CA HIS A 35 4.43 -2.06 29.84
C HIS A 35 5.31 -1.23 28.91
N ARG A 36 5.89 -0.15 29.38
CA ARG A 36 6.67 0.82 28.59
C ARG A 36 7.88 0.23 27.82
N ASN A 37 8.31 -0.99 28.16
CA ASN A 37 9.38 -1.72 27.47
C ASN A 37 8.86 -2.59 26.30
N LEU A 38 7.54 -2.55 26.02
CA LEU A 38 6.93 -3.36 24.99
C LEU A 38 7.44 -2.94 23.60
N ARG A 39 7.87 -3.91 22.80
CA ARG A 39 8.35 -3.72 21.42
C ARG A 39 7.37 -4.26 20.40
N VAL A 40 6.62 -5.28 20.75
CA VAL A 40 5.66 -5.94 19.86
C VAL A 40 4.34 -6.08 20.57
N LEU A 41 3.29 -5.49 19.98
CA LEU A 41 1.92 -5.65 20.40
C LEU A 41 1.07 -6.14 19.24
N ASN A 42 0.50 -7.34 19.38
CA ASN A 42 -0.48 -7.86 18.45
C ASN A 42 -1.81 -8.05 19.17
N ILE A 43 -2.82 -7.28 18.76
CA ILE A 43 -4.20 -7.32 19.24
C ILE A 43 -5.18 -7.50 18.09
N SER A 44 -4.68 -8.02 16.96
CA SER A 44 -5.50 -8.26 15.78
C SER A 44 -6.48 -9.42 15.97
N CYS A 45 -7.48 -9.48 15.09
CA CYS A 45 -8.57 -10.47 15.14
C CYS A 45 -9.31 -10.47 16.48
N ASN A 46 -9.84 -9.30 16.84
CA ASN A 46 -10.66 -9.09 18.03
C ASN A 46 -11.95 -8.32 17.69
N GLN A 47 -12.62 -7.77 18.67
CA GLN A 47 -13.85 -7.00 18.51
C GLN A 47 -13.71 -5.58 19.08
N LEU A 48 -12.48 -5.04 19.05
CA LEU A 48 -12.17 -3.72 19.59
C LEU A 48 -12.80 -2.63 18.71
N ASP A 49 -13.63 -1.78 19.27
CA ASP A 49 -14.27 -0.65 18.59
C ASP A 49 -13.44 0.64 18.66
N ARG A 50 -12.43 0.67 19.53
CA ARG A 50 -11.52 1.81 19.72
C ARG A 50 -10.16 1.38 20.24
N LEU A 51 -9.17 2.20 19.95
CA LEU A 51 -7.84 2.15 20.56
C LEU A 51 -7.73 3.30 21.57
N PRO A 52 -7.45 3.03 22.87
CA PRO A 52 -7.36 4.09 23.85
C PRO A 52 -6.09 4.93 23.68
N PRO A 53 -6.12 6.24 24.07
CA PRO A 53 -4.99 7.16 23.89
C PRO A 53 -3.74 6.76 24.69
N GLU A 54 -3.90 5.91 25.71
CA GLU A 54 -2.80 5.32 26.49
C GLU A 54 -1.81 4.53 25.62
N ILE A 55 -2.17 4.17 24.38
CA ILE A 55 -1.25 3.56 23.41
C ILE A 55 0.04 4.38 23.25
N GLY A 56 -0.05 5.72 23.31
CA GLY A 56 1.10 6.63 23.22
C GLY A 56 2.16 6.42 24.30
N GLN A 57 1.85 5.73 25.40
CA GLN A 57 2.81 5.42 26.46
C GLN A 57 3.80 4.32 26.05
N LEU A 58 3.50 3.53 25.00
CA LEU A 58 4.31 2.40 24.54
C LEU A 58 5.45 2.84 23.60
N GLN A 59 6.22 3.83 23.98
CA GLN A 59 7.22 4.51 23.13
C GLN A 59 8.37 3.61 22.65
N GLN A 60 8.52 2.39 23.16
CA GLN A 60 9.48 1.40 22.68
C GLN A 60 8.89 0.47 21.63
N LEU A 61 7.62 0.66 21.24
CA LEU A 61 6.93 -0.22 20.29
C LEU A 61 7.55 -0.09 18.89
N GLU A 62 7.92 -1.23 18.35
CA GLU A 62 8.51 -1.36 17.00
C GLU A 62 7.51 -1.98 16.01
N MET A 63 6.58 -2.81 16.51
CA MET A 63 5.53 -3.44 15.72
C MET A 63 4.20 -3.39 16.46
N PHE A 64 3.18 -2.89 15.75
CA PHE A 64 1.81 -2.83 16.24
C PHE A 64 0.84 -3.42 15.23
N ASP A 65 0.08 -4.41 15.64
CA ASP A 65 -0.96 -5.04 14.84
C ASP A 65 -2.32 -4.87 15.51
N PHE A 66 -3.17 -4.06 14.87
CA PHE A 66 -4.55 -3.75 15.22
C PHE A 66 -5.53 -4.19 14.13
N GLY A 67 -5.09 -4.99 13.17
CA GLY A 67 -5.92 -5.47 12.07
C GLY A 67 -7.10 -6.32 12.53
N HIS A 68 -8.12 -6.42 11.67
CA HIS A 68 -9.30 -7.25 11.91
C HIS A 68 -9.98 -6.94 13.25
N ASN A 69 -10.38 -5.67 13.42
CA ASN A 69 -11.14 -5.17 14.55
C ASN A 69 -12.37 -4.38 14.03
N ARG A 70 -13.01 -3.56 14.88
CA ARG A 70 -14.24 -2.83 14.53
C ARG A 70 -14.09 -1.31 14.70
N ALA A 71 -12.86 -0.84 14.82
CA ALA A 71 -12.60 0.57 15.08
C ALA A 71 -12.81 1.39 13.79
N ASN A 72 -13.33 2.59 13.95
CA ASN A 72 -13.53 3.57 12.87
C ASN A 72 -12.62 4.79 12.98
N GLU A 73 -11.92 4.93 14.11
CA GLU A 73 -10.96 6.00 14.35
C GLU A 73 -9.77 5.52 15.20
N LEU A 74 -8.66 6.24 15.11
CA LEU A 74 -7.44 6.02 15.89
C LEU A 74 -7.10 7.29 16.66
N PRO A 75 -6.57 7.18 17.89
CA PRO A 75 -6.17 8.34 18.69
C PRO A 75 -4.91 9.01 18.13
N GLU A 76 -4.81 10.33 18.27
CA GLU A 76 -3.63 11.10 17.84
C GLU A 76 -2.35 10.67 18.60
N GLU A 77 -2.48 10.12 19.79
CA GLU A 77 -1.38 9.60 20.61
C GLU A 77 -0.63 8.44 19.93
N LEU A 78 -1.23 7.79 18.92
CA LEU A 78 -0.54 6.79 18.10
C LEU A 78 0.74 7.35 17.45
N GLY A 79 0.74 8.64 17.10
CA GLY A 79 1.90 9.36 16.57
C GLY A 79 3.09 9.47 17.55
N GLN A 80 2.90 9.20 18.84
CA GLN A 80 3.97 9.22 19.85
C GLN A 80 4.84 7.94 19.84
N LEU A 81 4.49 6.94 19.02
CA LEU A 81 5.23 5.71 18.88
C LEU A 81 6.46 5.88 17.96
N TYR A 82 7.37 6.77 18.30
CA TYR A 82 8.47 7.21 17.42
C TYR A 82 9.42 6.10 16.94
N ARG A 83 9.39 4.92 17.57
CA ARG A 83 10.19 3.74 17.19
C ARG A 83 9.43 2.76 16.31
N LEU A 84 8.17 3.04 15.99
CA LEU A 84 7.33 2.12 15.24
C LEU A 84 7.87 1.97 13.81
N LYS A 85 8.06 0.71 13.40
CA LYS A 85 8.53 0.31 12.07
C LYS A 85 7.45 -0.39 11.26
N TYR A 86 6.56 -1.13 11.93
CA TYR A 86 5.52 -1.93 11.28
C TYR A 86 4.17 -1.63 11.92
N LEU A 87 3.24 -1.13 11.10
CA LEU A 87 1.88 -0.78 11.54
C LEU A 87 0.86 -1.52 10.65
N TYR A 88 0.04 -2.34 11.28
CA TYR A 88 -1.04 -3.09 10.65
C TYR A 88 -2.39 -2.58 11.16
N LEU A 89 -3.21 -2.08 10.23
CA LEU A 89 -4.53 -1.49 10.49
C LEU A 89 -5.62 -2.09 9.58
N SER A 90 -5.32 -3.22 8.93
CA SER A 90 -6.22 -3.83 7.95
C SER A 90 -7.55 -4.26 8.57
N ASP A 91 -8.59 -4.30 7.71
CA ASP A 91 -9.94 -4.79 8.05
C ASP A 91 -10.50 -4.15 9.32
N ASN A 92 -10.77 -2.84 9.19
CA ASN A 92 -11.41 -1.98 10.18
C ASN A 92 -12.40 -1.04 9.47
N GLY A 93 -12.90 -0.03 10.17
CA GLY A 93 -13.84 0.97 9.64
C GLY A 93 -13.22 2.33 9.34
N PHE A 94 -11.89 2.45 9.18
CA PHE A 94 -11.22 3.74 9.09
C PHE A 94 -11.58 4.48 7.80
N SER A 95 -12.12 5.70 7.93
CA SER A 95 -12.34 6.64 6.82
C SER A 95 -11.20 7.64 6.65
N ASP A 96 -10.37 7.83 7.68
CA ASP A 96 -9.13 8.61 7.68
C ASP A 96 -8.16 8.03 8.73
N LEU A 97 -6.92 8.51 8.74
CA LEU A 97 -5.90 8.18 9.73
C LEU A 97 -5.43 9.47 10.43
N PRO A 98 -5.04 9.40 11.73
CA PRO A 98 -4.67 10.58 12.49
C PRO A 98 -3.48 11.31 11.88
N ARG A 99 -3.50 12.64 11.93
CA ARG A 99 -2.43 13.48 11.36
C ARG A 99 -1.09 13.28 12.05
N SER A 100 -1.12 12.90 13.31
CA SER A 100 0.06 12.60 14.12
C SER A 100 0.88 11.42 13.58
N LEU A 101 0.31 10.53 12.75
CA LEU A 101 1.09 9.47 12.09
C LEU A 101 2.29 10.01 11.31
N ALA A 102 2.21 11.28 10.85
CA ALA A 102 3.36 11.96 10.22
C ALA A 102 4.61 12.03 11.10
N GLN A 103 4.50 11.80 12.41
CA GLN A 103 5.62 11.77 13.36
C GLN A 103 6.36 10.42 13.36
N LEU A 104 5.80 9.37 12.77
CA LEU A 104 6.37 8.01 12.74
C LEU A 104 7.49 7.89 11.70
N GLN A 105 8.57 8.65 11.89
CA GLN A 105 9.65 8.79 10.92
C GLN A 105 10.51 7.52 10.73
N GLN A 106 10.31 6.48 11.54
CA GLN A 106 10.95 5.17 11.38
C GLN A 106 10.01 4.12 10.77
N LEU A 107 8.78 4.50 10.39
CA LEU A 107 7.81 3.57 9.84
C LEU A 107 8.25 3.09 8.44
N VAL A 108 8.47 1.80 8.32
CA VAL A 108 8.93 1.12 7.08
C VAL A 108 7.76 0.45 6.35
N TYR A 109 6.79 -0.02 7.10
CA TYR A 109 5.63 -0.76 6.59
C TYR A 109 4.32 -0.21 7.16
N LEU A 110 3.37 0.11 6.28
CA LEU A 110 2.01 0.47 6.65
C LEU A 110 1.01 -0.36 5.84
N ASN A 111 0.15 -1.08 6.55
CA ASN A 111 -0.98 -1.78 5.97
C ASN A 111 -2.29 -1.21 6.51
N ALA A 112 -3.08 -0.55 5.65
CA ALA A 112 -4.42 -0.06 5.95
C ALA A 112 -5.42 -0.56 4.89
N THR A 113 -5.25 -1.81 4.45
CA THR A 113 -6.14 -2.49 3.51
C THR A 113 -7.51 -2.77 4.13
N ASP A 114 -8.52 -2.98 3.29
CA ASP A 114 -9.87 -3.35 3.74
C ASP A 114 -10.43 -2.34 4.75
N ASN A 115 -10.41 -1.04 4.37
CA ASN A 115 -10.96 0.06 5.15
C ASN A 115 -11.91 0.93 4.29
N HIS A 116 -12.25 2.12 4.74
CA HIS A 116 -13.18 3.03 4.07
C HIS A 116 -12.52 4.35 3.63
N LEU A 117 -11.20 4.35 3.42
CA LEU A 117 -10.45 5.53 3.00
C LEU A 117 -10.95 6.00 1.62
N THR A 118 -11.32 7.27 1.52
CA THR A 118 -11.76 7.90 0.25
C THR A 118 -10.68 8.76 -0.39
N VAL A 119 -9.69 9.18 0.41
CA VAL A 119 -8.50 9.94 0.01
C VAL A 119 -7.27 9.32 0.66
N LEU A 120 -6.10 9.63 0.13
CA LEU A 120 -4.84 9.28 0.81
C LEU A 120 -4.72 10.14 2.08
N PRO A 121 -4.62 9.56 3.29
CA PRO A 121 -4.45 10.33 4.52
C PRO A 121 -3.24 11.25 4.47
N GLN A 122 -3.43 12.51 4.91
CA GLN A 122 -2.42 13.58 4.81
C GLN A 122 -1.09 13.29 5.53
N ALA A 123 -1.10 12.38 6.49
CA ALA A 123 0.09 11.95 7.21
C ALA A 123 1.02 11.09 6.35
N ILE A 124 0.47 10.27 5.45
CA ILE A 124 1.22 9.23 4.71
C ILE A 124 2.38 9.80 3.89
N PRO A 125 2.21 10.86 3.07
CA PRO A 125 3.32 11.41 2.29
C PRO A 125 4.52 11.90 3.11
N ARG A 126 4.34 12.11 4.41
CA ARG A 126 5.39 12.59 5.33
C ARG A 126 6.19 11.47 5.99
N LEU A 127 5.86 10.21 5.72
CA LEU A 127 6.54 9.02 6.29
C LEU A 127 7.82 8.73 5.50
N ALA A 128 8.89 9.46 5.78
CA ALA A 128 10.11 9.49 4.96
C ALA A 128 10.82 8.12 4.83
N ALA A 129 10.67 7.23 5.81
CA ALA A 129 11.28 5.89 5.81
C ALA A 129 10.38 4.80 5.20
N LEU A 130 9.16 5.15 4.75
CA LEU A 130 8.18 4.15 4.30
C LEU A 130 8.66 3.46 3.02
N GLN A 131 8.77 2.12 3.09
CA GLN A 131 9.19 1.29 1.97
C GLN A 131 8.05 0.50 1.35
N GLU A 132 7.06 0.12 2.14
CA GLU A 132 5.89 -0.62 1.66
C GLU A 132 4.61 0.00 2.18
N LEU A 133 3.69 0.32 1.25
CA LEU A 133 2.38 0.89 1.53
C LEU A 133 1.29 0.02 0.91
N ARG A 134 0.41 -0.51 1.76
CA ARG A 134 -0.75 -1.31 1.35
C ARG A 134 -2.05 -0.59 1.68
N LEU A 135 -2.79 -0.22 0.65
CA LEU A 135 -4.07 0.49 0.72
C LEU A 135 -5.16 -0.17 -0.12
N TYR A 136 -4.98 -1.43 -0.53
CA TYR A 136 -5.96 -2.08 -1.39
C TYR A 136 -7.30 -2.28 -0.69
N ASN A 137 -8.35 -2.43 -1.51
CA ASN A 137 -9.73 -2.59 -1.05
C ASN A 137 -10.17 -1.45 -0.13
N ASN A 138 -10.02 -0.21 -0.65
CA ASN A 138 -10.52 1.03 -0.07
C ASN A 138 -11.41 1.73 -1.11
N ARG A 139 -11.65 3.04 -0.97
CA ARG A 139 -12.48 3.86 -1.87
C ARG A 139 -11.73 5.10 -2.37
N ILE A 140 -10.39 5.04 -2.43
CA ILE A 140 -9.54 6.17 -2.78
C ILE A 140 -9.76 6.55 -4.23
N GLY A 141 -10.25 7.80 -4.45
CA GLY A 141 -10.53 8.32 -5.79
C GLY A 141 -9.33 8.95 -6.47
N ASN A 142 -8.44 9.56 -5.71
CA ASN A 142 -7.25 10.26 -6.23
C ASN A 142 -6.07 10.11 -5.28
N LEU A 143 -4.86 10.11 -5.86
CA LEU A 143 -3.62 10.28 -5.12
C LEU A 143 -3.18 11.74 -5.25
N PRO A 144 -2.78 12.41 -4.15
CA PRO A 144 -2.26 13.77 -4.19
C PRO A 144 -0.84 13.79 -4.76
N ALA A 145 -0.39 14.94 -5.26
CA ALA A 145 0.97 15.15 -5.76
C ALA A 145 2.04 14.82 -4.71
N GLU A 146 1.73 15.04 -3.45
CA GLU A 146 2.60 14.78 -2.30
C GLU A 146 3.00 13.31 -2.16
N ILE A 147 2.31 12.36 -2.83
CA ILE A 147 2.74 10.94 -2.88
C ILE A 147 4.19 10.82 -3.37
N GLY A 148 4.64 11.73 -4.26
CA GLY A 148 6.00 11.78 -4.75
C GLY A 148 7.07 12.03 -3.67
N GLN A 149 6.68 12.47 -2.47
CA GLN A 149 7.60 12.70 -1.34
C GLN A 149 8.06 11.39 -0.66
N LEU A 150 7.44 10.27 -0.96
CA LEU A 150 7.81 8.96 -0.41
C LEU A 150 9.04 8.37 -1.11
N HIS A 151 10.18 9.06 -1.02
CA HIS A 151 11.39 8.71 -1.76
C HIS A 151 11.96 7.32 -1.45
N ALA A 152 11.66 6.75 -0.27
CA ALA A 152 12.09 5.41 0.12
C ALA A 152 11.12 4.31 -0.32
N LEU A 153 9.95 4.65 -0.91
CA LEU A 153 8.91 3.69 -1.24
C LEU A 153 9.36 2.74 -2.35
N ARG A 154 9.26 1.44 -2.06
CA ARG A 154 9.59 0.36 -2.99
C ARG A 154 8.36 -0.37 -3.49
N GLU A 155 7.35 -0.52 -2.65
CA GLU A 155 6.13 -1.24 -3.00
C GLU A 155 4.90 -0.40 -2.68
N LEU A 156 4.04 -0.19 -3.68
CA LEU A 156 2.74 0.43 -3.54
C LEU A 156 1.64 -0.51 -4.02
N HIS A 157 0.80 -0.97 -3.09
CA HIS A 157 -0.35 -1.81 -3.35
C HIS A 157 -1.64 -1.02 -3.13
N ILE A 158 -2.27 -0.59 -4.24
CA ILE A 158 -3.46 0.27 -4.23
C ILE A 158 -4.59 -0.29 -5.11
N MET A 159 -4.56 -1.60 -5.36
CA MET A 159 -5.59 -2.27 -6.12
C MET A 159 -6.97 -2.20 -5.42
N LYS A 160 -8.05 -2.39 -6.20
CA LYS A 160 -9.44 -2.32 -5.72
C LYS A 160 -9.73 -1.02 -4.98
N ASN A 161 -9.53 0.10 -5.69
CA ASN A 161 -9.90 1.44 -5.28
C ASN A 161 -10.72 2.12 -6.38
N ALA A 162 -10.92 3.43 -6.31
CA ALA A 162 -11.67 4.21 -7.29
C ALA A 162 -10.79 5.21 -8.07
N LEU A 163 -9.48 4.93 -8.19
CA LEU A 163 -8.53 5.83 -8.85
C LEU A 163 -8.88 6.02 -10.33
N THR A 164 -8.95 7.27 -10.77
CA THR A 164 -9.19 7.62 -12.18
C THR A 164 -7.91 7.98 -12.92
N SER A 165 -6.86 8.38 -12.20
CA SER A 165 -5.55 8.75 -12.74
C SER A 165 -4.44 8.53 -11.70
N LEU A 166 -3.19 8.57 -12.17
CA LEU A 166 -2.00 8.63 -11.32
C LEU A 166 -1.34 10.01 -11.46
N PRO A 167 -0.87 10.64 -10.38
CA PRO A 167 -0.23 11.96 -10.46
C PRO A 167 1.15 11.86 -11.12
N ALA A 168 1.55 12.89 -11.85
CA ALA A 168 2.84 12.97 -12.52
C ALA A 168 4.03 12.90 -11.53
N GLU A 169 3.82 13.37 -10.31
CA GLU A 169 4.79 13.40 -9.22
C GLU A 169 5.20 12.02 -8.73
N MET A 170 4.45 10.96 -9.07
CA MET A 170 4.92 9.58 -8.87
C MET A 170 6.26 9.30 -9.55
N ALA A 171 6.63 10.04 -10.58
CA ALA A 171 7.97 9.98 -11.19
C ALA A 171 9.11 10.26 -10.20
N GLN A 172 8.84 10.88 -9.05
CA GLN A 172 9.81 11.17 -8.00
C GLN A 172 10.08 9.96 -7.08
N LEU A 173 9.29 8.88 -7.18
CA LEU A 173 9.45 7.64 -6.41
C LEU A 173 10.62 6.81 -6.96
N GLY A 174 11.84 7.32 -6.82
CA GLY A 174 13.03 6.74 -7.43
C GLY A 174 13.37 5.31 -7.02
N GLU A 175 12.88 4.86 -5.86
CA GLU A 175 13.08 3.51 -5.35
C GLU A 175 11.91 2.55 -5.67
N LEU A 176 10.82 3.02 -6.32
CA LEU A 176 9.64 2.19 -6.56
C LEU A 176 9.94 1.03 -7.50
N GLU A 177 9.77 -0.18 -6.99
CA GLU A 177 10.03 -1.45 -7.69
C GLU A 177 8.73 -2.14 -8.12
N ILE A 178 7.68 -2.04 -7.29
CA ILE A 178 6.38 -2.71 -7.51
C ILE A 178 5.26 -1.70 -7.37
N LEU A 179 4.42 -1.61 -8.41
CA LEU A 179 3.14 -0.92 -8.37
C LEU A 179 2.01 -1.88 -8.74
N ASP A 180 1.14 -2.16 -7.79
CA ASP A 180 -0.14 -2.83 -8.07
C ASP A 180 -1.30 -1.84 -7.92
N ALA A 181 -1.84 -1.40 -9.06
CA ALA A 181 -3.01 -0.52 -9.18
C ALA A 181 -4.15 -1.20 -9.95
N ALA A 182 -4.23 -2.53 -9.89
CA ALA A 182 -5.28 -3.30 -10.52
C ALA A 182 -6.68 -2.98 -9.97
N ASN A 183 -7.72 -3.20 -10.78
CA ASN A 183 -9.11 -2.99 -10.36
C ASN A 183 -9.36 -1.55 -9.85
N ASN A 184 -9.06 -0.58 -10.72
CA ASN A 184 -9.36 0.83 -10.55
C ASN A 184 -10.10 1.36 -11.80
N ALA A 185 -10.21 2.67 -11.95
CA ALA A 185 -10.83 3.33 -13.11
C ALA A 185 -9.80 4.17 -13.91
N ILE A 186 -8.51 3.82 -13.86
CA ILE A 186 -7.43 4.60 -14.47
C ILE A 186 -7.60 4.58 -16.00
N ALA A 187 -7.77 5.78 -16.60
CA ALA A 187 -7.99 5.94 -18.02
C ALA A 187 -6.71 6.23 -18.81
N GLU A 188 -5.71 6.81 -18.18
CA GLU A 188 -4.42 7.14 -18.79
C GLU A 188 -3.28 7.17 -17.75
N LEU A 189 -2.05 7.02 -18.22
CA LEU A 189 -0.84 7.20 -17.44
C LEU A 189 -0.16 8.51 -17.88
N PRO A 190 0.33 9.34 -16.92
CA PRO A 190 1.09 10.53 -17.29
C PRO A 190 2.44 10.15 -17.90
N GLN A 191 2.93 10.89 -18.89
CA GLN A 191 4.22 10.62 -19.53
C GLN A 191 5.38 10.61 -18.51
N ALA A 192 5.31 11.47 -17.48
CA ALA A 192 6.34 11.53 -16.44
C ALA A 192 6.49 10.21 -15.68
N PHE A 193 5.40 9.41 -15.55
CA PHE A 193 5.41 8.10 -14.90
C PHE A 193 6.47 7.15 -15.52
N CYS A 194 6.73 7.27 -16.81
CA CYS A 194 7.67 6.41 -17.50
C CYS A 194 9.15 6.64 -17.08
N ARG A 195 9.43 7.67 -16.29
CA ARG A 195 10.77 7.96 -15.76
C ARG A 195 11.13 7.22 -14.48
N LEU A 196 10.27 6.31 -14.00
CA LEU A 196 10.55 5.48 -12.82
C LEU A 196 11.72 4.51 -13.08
N PRO A 197 12.90 4.72 -12.46
CA PRO A 197 14.12 4.04 -12.89
C PRO A 197 14.21 2.59 -12.41
N ARG A 198 13.46 2.22 -11.36
CA ARG A 198 13.52 0.91 -10.73
C ARG A 198 12.26 0.08 -10.87
N LEU A 199 11.21 0.62 -11.47
CA LEU A 199 9.93 -0.08 -11.59
C LEU A 199 10.11 -1.37 -12.40
N SER A 200 9.99 -2.50 -11.71
CA SER A 200 10.18 -3.84 -12.27
C SER A 200 8.87 -4.59 -12.50
N GLU A 201 7.85 -4.29 -11.68
CA GLU A 201 6.53 -4.91 -11.79
C GLU A 201 5.44 -3.84 -11.81
N LEU A 202 4.63 -3.85 -12.88
CA LEU A 202 3.51 -2.94 -13.06
C LEU A 202 2.25 -3.75 -13.35
N ASN A 203 1.29 -3.68 -12.43
CA ASN A 203 -0.01 -4.30 -12.57
C ASN A 203 -1.11 -3.23 -12.69
N LEU A 204 -1.68 -3.13 -13.89
CA LEU A 204 -2.77 -2.21 -14.24
C LEU A 204 -3.99 -2.95 -14.80
N ARG A 205 -4.11 -4.24 -14.53
CA ARG A 205 -5.26 -5.03 -15.00
C ARG A 205 -6.58 -4.50 -14.46
N PHE A 206 -7.66 -4.69 -15.21
CA PHE A 206 -8.99 -4.22 -14.84
C PHE A 206 -9.01 -2.70 -14.55
N ASN A 207 -8.60 -1.92 -15.56
CA ASN A 207 -8.67 -0.47 -15.60
C ASN A 207 -9.39 0.01 -16.88
N HIS A 208 -9.32 1.28 -17.20
CA HIS A 208 -9.95 1.87 -18.38
C HIS A 208 -8.95 2.44 -19.39
N LEU A 209 -7.71 1.94 -19.41
CA LEU A 209 -6.65 2.44 -20.28
C LEU A 209 -7.03 2.26 -21.76
N THR A 210 -7.02 3.36 -22.52
CA THR A 210 -7.23 3.35 -23.96
C THR A 210 -5.94 3.42 -24.74
N ARG A 211 -4.87 3.90 -24.13
CA ARG A 211 -3.52 4.03 -24.69
C ARG A 211 -2.46 3.96 -23.59
N LEU A 212 -1.24 3.66 -23.98
CA LEU A 212 -0.05 3.81 -23.15
C LEU A 212 0.70 5.10 -23.57
N PRO A 213 1.51 5.69 -22.66
CA PRO A 213 2.40 6.79 -23.02
C PRO A 213 3.37 6.39 -24.13
N GLU A 214 3.62 7.31 -25.08
CA GLU A 214 4.56 7.08 -26.20
C GLU A 214 5.98 6.78 -25.72
N ASN A 215 6.35 7.21 -24.54
CA ASN A 215 7.66 6.98 -23.93
C ASN A 215 7.68 5.82 -22.92
N ILE A 216 6.76 4.86 -23.00
CA ILE A 216 6.70 3.70 -22.09
C ILE A 216 8.02 2.89 -22.08
N GLY A 217 8.78 2.94 -23.15
CA GLY A 217 10.09 2.31 -23.29
C GLY A 217 11.16 2.84 -22.32
N GLU A 218 10.94 4.01 -21.71
CA GLU A 218 11.83 4.57 -20.67
C GLU A 218 11.82 3.77 -19.36
N LEU A 219 10.82 2.91 -19.12
CA LEU A 219 10.76 2.00 -17.97
C LEU A 219 11.77 0.84 -18.10
N THR A 220 13.04 1.15 -18.23
CA THR A 220 14.11 0.19 -18.59
C THR A 220 14.31 -0.95 -17.59
N ALA A 221 13.85 -0.82 -16.35
CA ALA A 221 13.90 -1.86 -15.32
C ALA A 221 12.72 -2.86 -15.41
N LEU A 222 11.67 -2.56 -16.21
CA LEU A 222 10.41 -3.30 -16.20
C LEU A 222 10.60 -4.75 -16.70
N ARG A 223 10.12 -5.70 -15.89
CA ARG A 223 10.18 -7.15 -16.12
C ARG A 223 8.79 -7.77 -16.34
N SER A 224 7.78 -7.23 -15.67
CA SER A 224 6.42 -7.72 -15.74
C SER A 224 5.44 -6.57 -15.92
N LEU A 225 4.60 -6.66 -16.95
CA LEU A 225 3.54 -5.70 -17.23
C LEU A 225 2.22 -6.44 -17.44
N ASP A 226 1.26 -6.18 -16.54
CA ASP A 226 -0.08 -6.74 -16.65
C ASP A 226 -1.08 -5.63 -17.01
N LEU A 227 -1.61 -5.70 -18.24
CA LEU A 227 -2.56 -4.75 -18.83
C LEU A 227 -3.90 -5.42 -19.17
N ARG A 228 -4.17 -6.60 -18.62
CA ARG A 228 -5.42 -7.34 -18.91
C ARG A 228 -6.66 -6.51 -18.58
N ALA A 229 -7.71 -6.76 -19.34
CA ALA A 229 -9.01 -6.14 -19.11
C ALA A 229 -8.91 -4.60 -19.01
N ASN A 230 -8.36 -4.01 -20.09
CA ASN A 230 -8.37 -2.58 -20.36
C ASN A 230 -9.09 -2.34 -21.70
N ARG A 231 -8.90 -1.18 -22.32
CA ARG A 231 -9.52 -0.78 -23.59
C ARG A 231 -8.47 -0.41 -24.63
N LEU A 232 -7.31 -1.08 -24.59
CA LEU A 232 -6.21 -0.81 -25.52
C LEU A 232 -6.54 -1.37 -26.91
N SER A 233 -6.42 -0.54 -27.94
CA SER A 233 -6.60 -0.92 -29.35
C SER A 233 -5.29 -0.98 -30.12
N ASP A 234 -4.22 -0.32 -29.62
CA ASP A 234 -2.87 -0.35 -30.16
C ASP A 234 -1.84 -0.16 -29.04
N LEU A 235 -0.55 -0.33 -29.38
CA LEU A 235 0.57 -0.19 -28.46
C LEU A 235 1.65 0.70 -29.09
N PRO A 236 2.30 1.59 -28.31
CA PRO A 236 3.39 2.42 -28.82
C PRO A 236 4.60 1.56 -29.18
N GLU A 237 5.33 1.98 -30.25
CA GLU A 237 6.52 1.26 -30.73
C GLU A 237 7.63 1.21 -29.66
N SER A 238 7.73 2.24 -28.82
CA SER A 238 8.71 2.31 -27.72
C SER A 238 8.58 1.17 -26.71
N LEU A 239 7.40 0.51 -26.61
CA LEU A 239 7.24 -0.68 -25.78
C LEU A 239 8.25 -1.78 -26.18
N GLY A 240 8.65 -1.82 -27.45
CA GLY A 240 9.69 -2.72 -27.95
C GLY A 240 11.09 -2.45 -27.40
N GLU A 241 11.34 -1.30 -26.80
CA GLU A 241 12.63 -0.93 -26.22
C GLU A 241 12.85 -1.55 -24.82
N LEU A 242 11.79 -2.06 -24.18
CA LEU A 242 11.85 -2.70 -22.88
C LEU A 242 12.66 -4.01 -22.90
N SER A 243 13.98 -3.91 -22.90
CA SER A 243 14.90 -5.05 -23.05
C SER A 243 14.83 -6.06 -21.90
N ARG A 244 14.36 -5.64 -20.71
CA ARG A 244 14.22 -6.51 -19.53
C ARG A 244 12.83 -7.13 -19.38
N LEU A 245 11.86 -6.76 -20.25
CA LEU A 245 10.50 -7.26 -20.15
C LEU A 245 10.45 -8.77 -20.44
N ARG A 246 9.94 -9.54 -19.48
CA ARG A 246 9.82 -11.00 -19.54
C ARG A 246 8.38 -11.48 -19.68
N LYS A 247 7.44 -10.68 -19.18
CA LYS A 247 6.01 -11.01 -19.19
C LYS A 247 5.20 -9.77 -19.56
N LEU A 248 4.36 -9.90 -20.58
CA LEU A 248 3.36 -8.93 -20.98
C LEU A 248 2.01 -9.64 -21.11
N ASP A 249 1.00 -9.15 -20.40
CA ASP A 249 -0.34 -9.70 -20.50
C ASP A 249 -1.32 -8.64 -20.99
N LEU A 250 -1.87 -8.85 -22.19
CA LEU A 250 -2.74 -7.94 -22.93
C LEU A 250 -4.16 -8.49 -23.11
N ARG A 251 -4.47 -9.65 -22.56
CA ARG A 251 -5.77 -10.30 -22.77
C ARG A 251 -6.93 -9.40 -22.35
N TRP A 252 -8.06 -9.55 -23.06
CA TRP A 252 -9.27 -8.78 -22.77
C TRP A 252 -9.10 -7.27 -22.96
N ASN A 253 -8.45 -6.90 -24.07
CA ASN A 253 -8.37 -5.55 -24.61
C ASN A 253 -9.09 -5.47 -25.98
N ASP A 254 -9.12 -4.30 -26.58
CA ASP A 254 -9.87 -4.04 -27.82
C ASP A 254 -9.04 -4.19 -29.10
N PHE A 255 -8.01 -5.04 -29.08
CA PHE A 255 -7.16 -5.27 -30.26
C PHE A 255 -7.93 -5.98 -31.37
N THR A 256 -8.06 -5.33 -32.53
CA THR A 256 -8.61 -5.94 -33.76
C THR A 256 -7.54 -6.71 -34.56
N ARG A 257 -6.28 -6.43 -34.31
CA ARG A 257 -5.09 -7.10 -34.88
C ARG A 257 -3.97 -7.11 -33.85
N THR A 258 -3.05 -8.04 -33.95
CA THR A 258 -1.86 -8.06 -33.10
C THR A 258 -0.97 -6.85 -33.42
N PRO A 259 -0.66 -5.96 -32.44
CA PRO A 259 0.27 -4.85 -32.68
C PRO A 259 1.67 -5.36 -33.07
N LYS A 260 2.33 -4.70 -34.01
CA LYS A 260 3.66 -5.12 -34.51
C LYS A 260 4.73 -5.26 -33.42
N VAL A 261 4.67 -4.42 -32.40
CA VAL A 261 5.62 -4.44 -31.29
C VAL A 261 5.59 -5.77 -30.50
N VAL A 262 4.48 -6.50 -30.55
CA VAL A 262 4.36 -7.83 -29.92
C VAL A 262 5.34 -8.83 -30.52
N ASP A 263 5.55 -8.80 -31.84
CA ASP A 263 6.48 -9.71 -32.52
C ASP A 263 7.93 -9.39 -32.14
N ILE A 264 8.28 -8.10 -31.97
CA ILE A 264 9.59 -7.66 -31.51
C ILE A 264 9.85 -8.21 -30.08
N LEU A 265 8.87 -8.09 -29.21
CA LEU A 265 8.99 -8.56 -27.81
C LEU A 265 9.12 -10.09 -27.74
N ARG A 266 8.33 -10.83 -28.53
CA ARG A 266 8.40 -12.29 -28.62
C ARG A 266 9.74 -12.77 -29.16
N ALA A 267 10.28 -12.11 -30.18
CA ALA A 267 11.60 -12.42 -30.71
C ALA A 267 12.74 -12.24 -29.71
N ARG A 268 12.55 -11.38 -28.73
CA ARG A 268 13.49 -11.17 -27.59
C ARG A 268 13.22 -12.10 -26.40
N GLY A 269 12.30 -13.06 -26.52
CA GLY A 269 11.98 -14.03 -25.46
C GLY A 269 11.00 -13.52 -24.42
N CYS A 270 10.29 -12.41 -24.65
CA CYS A 270 9.20 -11.98 -23.79
C CYS A 270 7.98 -12.88 -23.98
N ARG A 271 7.41 -13.37 -22.88
CA ARG A 271 6.14 -14.12 -22.90
C ARG A 271 4.99 -13.13 -23.04
N VAL A 272 4.38 -13.07 -24.23
CA VAL A 272 3.25 -12.17 -24.51
C VAL A 272 1.96 -12.97 -24.64
N HIS A 273 0.99 -12.67 -23.76
CA HIS A 273 -0.39 -13.13 -23.83
C HIS A 273 -1.26 -12.00 -24.40
N ILE A 274 -2.04 -12.28 -25.45
CA ILE A 274 -2.93 -11.33 -26.12
C ILE A 274 -4.31 -11.96 -26.34
#